data_287676973dda6d647292c49882101ab5
#
_entry.id   287676973dda6d647292c49882101ab5
#
_cell.length_a   1.000
_cell.length_b   1.000
_cell.length_c   1.000
_cell.angle_alpha   90.00
_cell.angle_beta   90.00
_cell.angle_gamma   90.00
#
_symmetry.space_group_name_H-M   'P 1'
#
loop_
_entity.id
_entity.type
_entity.pdbx_description
1 polymer ?
#
loop_
_entity_poly.entity_id
_entity_poly.type
_entity_poly.pdbx_seq_one_letter_code
_entity_poly.pdbx_strand_id
1 'polypeptide(L)'
;MSHHRIKPKSANDSLRRDWRLLWPVLVILAIPLSLTALVIVKLLWTDHPQKLVAGDDLHLETDKLRPNRLHLFETEVSGQSVRFVVERTQSQSVHVAVAACRFCYHERRSNQVQDGAVICGRCRSSMDFESSEAAGHANSCKLAEIPHQQTQQTLTVMARDIAQTVTKLAQQ
;
A
#
# COMPACT_ATOMS: atom_id res chain seq x y z
N MET A 1 9.90 25.09 80.66
CA MET A 1 10.19 25.60 79.29
C MET A 1 10.14 24.44 78.32
N SER A 2 9.01 24.28 77.57
CA SER A 2 8.84 23.19 76.60
C SER A 2 9.19 23.66 75.21
N HIS A 3 10.23 23.13 74.64
CA HIS A 3 10.66 23.38 73.27
C HIS A 3 9.81 22.57 72.32
N HIS A 4 8.84 23.23 71.63
CA HIS A 4 8.12 22.67 70.49
C HIS A 4 9.08 22.57 69.30
N ARG A 5 9.52 21.34 68.99
CA ARG A 5 10.29 21.03 67.77
C ARG A 5 9.34 20.97 66.57
N ILE A 6 9.35 22.00 65.75
CA ILE A 6 8.63 22.01 64.47
C ILE A 6 9.40 21.11 63.53
N LYS A 7 8.83 19.97 63.11
CA LYS A 7 9.41 19.10 62.08
C LYS A 7 9.23 19.78 60.71
N PRO A 8 10.29 19.92 59.89
CA PRO A 8 10.17 20.46 58.58
C PRO A 8 9.32 19.50 57.73
N LYS A 9 8.28 20.04 57.08
CA LYS A 9 7.40 19.34 56.16
C LYS A 9 8.26 18.95 54.93
N SER A 10 8.40 17.65 54.71
CA SER A 10 9.21 17.12 53.60
C SER A 10 8.70 17.64 52.26
N ALA A 11 9.56 18.29 51.47
CA ALA A 11 9.24 18.81 50.12
C ALA A 11 8.80 17.70 49.15
N ASN A 12 9.06 16.44 49.48
CA ASN A 12 8.64 15.29 48.65
C ASN A 12 7.14 14.98 48.67
N ASP A 13 6.40 15.42 49.69
CA ASP A 13 4.96 15.13 49.78
C ASP A 13 4.10 16.02 48.87
N SER A 14 4.58 17.22 48.55
CA SER A 14 3.89 18.12 47.60
C SER A 14 4.01 17.60 46.16
N LEU A 15 5.20 17.15 45.76
CA LEU A 15 5.45 16.59 44.43
C LEU A 15 4.64 15.32 44.14
N ARG A 16 4.40 14.45 45.13
CA ARG A 16 3.59 13.25 44.97
C ARG A 16 2.09 13.54 44.83
N ARG A 17 1.59 14.63 45.41
CA ARG A 17 0.20 15.02 45.34
C ARG A 17 -0.12 15.62 43.99
N ASP A 18 0.79 16.43 43.44
CA ASP A 18 0.61 17.06 42.12
C ASP A 18 0.69 16.04 40.99
N TRP A 19 1.51 14.99 41.11
CA TRP A 19 1.59 13.90 40.15
C TRP A 19 0.29 13.11 40.02
N ARG A 20 -0.46 12.92 41.11
CA ARG A 20 -1.75 12.21 41.06
C ARG A 20 -2.85 13.01 40.33
N LEU A 21 -2.76 14.32 40.36
CA LEU A 21 -3.70 15.20 39.63
C LEU A 21 -3.34 15.33 38.15
N LEU A 22 -2.04 15.26 37.81
CA LEU A 22 -1.57 15.34 36.43
C LEU A 22 -1.75 14.04 35.63
N TRP A 23 -1.76 12.89 36.32
CA TRP A 23 -1.87 11.59 35.68
C TRP A 23 -3.14 11.43 34.80
N PRO A 24 -4.36 11.74 35.24
CA PRO A 24 -5.55 11.64 34.42
C PRO A 24 -5.51 12.58 33.21
N VAL A 25 -4.93 13.76 33.34
CA VAL A 25 -4.78 14.72 32.24
C VAL A 25 -3.80 14.17 31.19
N LEU A 26 -2.70 13.57 31.59
CA LEU A 26 -1.73 12.94 30.70
C LEU A 26 -2.34 11.76 29.96
N VAL A 27 -3.17 10.95 30.61
CA VAL A 27 -3.86 9.82 29.96
C VAL A 27 -4.88 10.31 28.94
N ILE A 28 -5.66 11.36 29.26
CA ILE A 28 -6.65 11.93 28.34
C ILE A 28 -5.97 12.52 27.09
N LEU A 29 -4.79 13.13 27.25
CA LEU A 29 -4.02 13.66 26.11
C LEU A 29 -3.30 12.58 25.31
N ALA A 30 -2.85 11.50 25.94
CA ALA A 30 -2.11 10.42 25.29
C ALA A 30 -3.00 9.61 24.31
N ILE A 31 -4.28 9.45 24.60
CA ILE A 31 -5.21 8.68 23.77
C ILE A 31 -5.39 9.32 22.38
N PRO A 32 -5.76 10.61 22.23
CA PRO A 32 -5.92 11.22 20.92
C PRO A 32 -4.57 11.32 20.17
N LEU A 33 -3.45 11.52 20.88
CA LEU A 33 -2.13 11.57 20.26
C LEU A 33 -1.70 10.21 19.67
N SER A 34 -2.00 9.11 20.37
CA SER A 34 -1.72 7.77 19.87
C SER A 34 -2.62 7.40 18.67
N LEU A 35 -3.89 7.79 18.70
CA LEU A 35 -4.82 7.58 17.57
C LEU A 35 -4.39 8.37 16.33
N THR A 36 -4.00 9.63 16.49
CA THR A 36 -3.51 10.45 15.36
C THR A 36 -2.21 9.89 14.80
N ALA A 37 -1.28 9.46 15.64
CA ALA A 37 -0.04 8.81 15.20
C ALA A 37 -0.33 7.53 14.41
N LEU A 38 -1.30 6.71 14.83
CA LEU A 38 -1.69 5.47 14.17
C LEU A 38 -2.34 5.74 12.80
N VAL A 39 -3.15 6.80 12.68
CA VAL A 39 -3.74 7.24 11.41
C VAL A 39 -2.65 7.75 10.46
N ILE A 40 -1.71 8.56 10.95
CA ILE A 40 -0.58 9.07 10.15
C ILE A 40 0.28 7.91 9.65
N VAL A 41 0.62 6.94 10.51
CA VAL A 41 1.37 5.75 10.12
C VAL A 41 0.62 4.95 9.05
N LYS A 42 -0.69 4.73 9.21
CA LYS A 42 -1.50 4.08 8.17
C LYS A 42 -1.51 4.84 6.85
N LEU A 43 -1.65 6.17 6.88
CA LEU A 43 -1.62 7.02 5.68
C LEU A 43 -0.25 6.99 4.97
N LEU A 44 0.85 6.96 5.73
CA LEU A 44 2.21 6.88 5.19
C LEU A 44 2.55 5.47 4.65
N TRP A 45 1.86 4.43 5.14
CA TRP A 45 2.09 3.04 4.71
C TRP A 45 1.11 2.58 3.62
N THR A 46 0.15 3.41 3.23
CA THR A 46 -0.69 3.11 2.07
C THR A 46 0.17 3.27 0.82
N ASP A 47 0.35 2.18 0.08
CA ASP A 47 1.09 2.20 -1.19
C ASP A 47 0.30 3.06 -2.19
N HIS A 48 0.66 4.34 -2.29
CA HIS A 48 0.12 5.21 -3.32
C HIS A 48 0.72 4.79 -4.67
N PRO A 49 -0.09 4.77 -5.75
CA PRO A 49 0.43 4.46 -7.07
C PRO A 49 1.50 5.48 -7.46
N GLN A 50 2.65 4.99 -7.90
CA GLN A 50 3.69 5.84 -8.46
C GLN A 50 3.24 6.29 -9.85
N LYS A 51 3.08 7.61 -10.03
CA LYS A 51 2.72 8.18 -11.33
C LYS A 51 3.93 8.19 -12.23
N LEU A 52 3.78 7.62 -13.41
CA LEU A 52 4.79 7.62 -14.46
C LEU A 52 4.39 8.59 -15.57
N VAL A 53 5.38 9.12 -16.26
CA VAL A 53 5.15 10.06 -17.37
C VAL A 53 4.43 9.33 -18.50
N ALA A 54 3.42 9.98 -19.06
CA ALA A 54 2.60 9.43 -20.14
C ALA A 54 3.37 9.38 -21.47
N GLY A 55 3.12 8.35 -22.26
CA GLY A 55 3.34 8.36 -23.70
C GLY A 55 4.53 7.56 -24.23
N ASP A 56 5.55 7.30 -23.43
CA ASP A 56 6.73 6.55 -23.85
C ASP A 56 6.81 5.18 -23.20
N ASP A 57 7.72 4.34 -23.68
CA ASP A 57 8.03 3.08 -23.05
C ASP A 57 8.47 3.30 -21.60
N LEU A 58 7.91 2.52 -20.70
CA LEU A 58 8.20 2.65 -19.27
C LEU A 58 9.46 1.87 -18.92
N HIS A 59 10.42 2.58 -18.39
CA HIS A 59 11.69 2.00 -17.93
C HIS A 59 11.73 2.04 -16.40
N LEU A 60 11.74 0.86 -15.77
CA LEU A 60 11.83 0.71 -14.32
C LEU A 60 13.14 0.01 -13.96
N GLU A 61 13.83 0.55 -12.98
CA GLU A 61 15.04 -0.09 -12.44
C GLU A 61 14.63 -1.28 -11.56
N THR A 62 15.06 -2.48 -11.91
CA THR A 62 14.65 -3.72 -11.23
C THR A 62 15.21 -3.83 -9.81
N ASP A 63 16.33 -3.19 -9.50
CA ASP A 63 16.95 -3.14 -8.18
C ASP A 63 16.11 -2.31 -7.18
N LYS A 64 15.35 -1.34 -7.66
CA LYS A 64 14.41 -0.56 -6.82
C LYS A 64 13.14 -1.32 -6.46
N LEU A 65 12.85 -2.42 -7.15
CA LEU A 65 11.70 -3.27 -6.86
C LEU A 65 12.05 -4.24 -5.73
N ARG A 66 11.35 -4.13 -4.60
CA ARG A 66 11.53 -5.05 -3.48
C ARG A 66 11.01 -6.44 -3.87
N PRO A 67 11.78 -7.52 -3.61
CA PRO A 67 11.33 -8.88 -3.91
C PRO A 67 10.05 -9.24 -3.15
N ASN A 68 9.18 -10.02 -3.77
CA ASN A 68 7.90 -10.50 -3.22
C ASN A 68 6.98 -9.37 -2.72
N ARG A 69 7.06 -8.22 -3.38
CA ARG A 69 6.16 -7.11 -3.09
C ARG A 69 5.55 -6.59 -4.38
N LEU A 70 4.24 -6.35 -4.33
CA LEU A 70 3.52 -5.68 -5.40
C LEU A 70 3.79 -4.18 -5.36
N HIS A 71 4.24 -3.64 -6.47
CA HIS A 71 4.43 -2.22 -6.69
C HIS A 71 3.33 -1.73 -7.62
N LEU A 72 2.53 -0.75 -7.17
CA LEU A 72 1.45 -0.18 -7.95
C LEU A 72 1.93 1.07 -8.69
N PHE A 73 1.73 1.07 -10.00
CA PHE A 73 2.06 2.19 -10.88
C PHE A 73 0.81 2.70 -11.57
N GLU A 74 0.82 3.97 -11.93
CA GLU A 74 -0.23 4.62 -12.71
C GLU A 74 0.40 5.38 -13.87
N THR A 75 -0.08 5.15 -15.08
CA THR A 75 0.36 5.85 -16.28
C THR A 75 -0.85 6.25 -17.12
N GLU A 76 -0.67 7.16 -18.05
CA GLU A 76 -1.70 7.54 -19.00
C GLU A 76 -1.40 6.92 -20.36
N VAL A 77 -2.35 6.15 -20.89
CA VAL A 77 -2.28 5.53 -22.21
C VAL A 77 -3.49 5.96 -23.00
N SER A 78 -3.28 6.60 -24.15
CA SER A 78 -4.34 7.11 -25.03
C SER A 78 -5.37 7.99 -24.31
N GLY A 79 -4.91 8.87 -23.41
CA GLY A 79 -5.77 9.77 -22.62
C GLY A 79 -6.56 9.08 -21.49
N GLN A 80 -6.23 7.83 -21.18
CA GLN A 80 -6.84 7.09 -20.08
C GLN A 80 -5.81 6.73 -19.02
N SER A 81 -6.15 7.00 -17.75
CA SER A 81 -5.32 6.54 -16.63
C SER A 81 -5.44 5.02 -16.49
N VAL A 82 -4.31 4.34 -16.55
CA VAL A 82 -4.19 2.89 -16.41
C VAL A 82 -3.30 2.59 -15.20
N ARG A 83 -3.80 1.74 -14.32
CA ARG A 83 -3.02 1.20 -13.19
C ARG A 83 -2.52 -0.18 -13.53
N PHE A 84 -1.26 -0.42 -13.22
CA PHE A 84 -0.66 -1.73 -13.36
C PHE A 84 0.22 -2.04 -12.16
N VAL A 85 0.41 -3.32 -11.92
CA VAL A 85 1.24 -3.83 -10.83
C VAL A 85 2.46 -4.53 -11.40
N VAL A 86 3.56 -4.39 -10.68
CA VAL A 86 4.81 -5.06 -10.96
C VAL A 86 5.20 -5.84 -9.72
N GLU A 87 5.52 -7.11 -9.88
CA GLU A 87 6.06 -7.96 -8.83
C GLU A 87 7.40 -8.51 -9.29
N ARG A 88 8.40 -8.41 -8.42
CA ARG A 88 9.68 -9.10 -8.57
C ARG A 88 9.70 -10.31 -7.64
N THR A 89 9.88 -11.49 -8.21
CA THR A 89 9.98 -12.73 -7.43
C THR A 89 11.35 -12.87 -6.77
N GLN A 90 11.49 -13.83 -5.86
CA GLN A 90 12.81 -14.18 -5.29
C GLN A 90 13.79 -14.72 -6.35
N SER A 91 13.29 -15.39 -7.36
CA SER A 91 14.09 -15.86 -8.53
C SER A 91 14.49 -14.74 -9.48
N GLN A 92 14.19 -13.48 -9.13
CA GLN A 92 14.49 -12.28 -9.93
C GLN A 92 13.66 -12.14 -11.23
N SER A 93 12.73 -13.03 -11.50
CA SER A 93 11.76 -12.80 -12.56
C SER A 93 10.80 -11.69 -12.16
N VAL A 94 10.38 -10.91 -13.15
CA VAL A 94 9.42 -9.82 -12.94
C VAL A 94 8.13 -10.16 -13.65
N HIS A 95 7.02 -9.91 -13.00
CA HIS A 95 5.68 -10.03 -13.56
C HIS A 95 5.05 -8.65 -13.62
N VAL A 96 4.38 -8.35 -14.72
CA VAL A 96 3.70 -7.08 -14.95
C VAL A 96 2.26 -7.37 -15.38
N ALA A 97 1.28 -6.75 -14.73
CA ALA A 97 -0.12 -6.94 -15.09
C ALA A 97 -0.95 -5.68 -14.87
N VAL A 98 -2.03 -5.55 -15.62
CA VAL A 98 -3.03 -4.50 -15.36
C VAL A 98 -3.68 -4.74 -14.01
N ALA A 99 -3.69 -3.73 -13.15
CA ALA A 99 -4.32 -3.79 -11.83
C ALA A 99 -5.84 -3.67 -11.97
N ALA A 100 -6.46 -4.58 -12.71
CA ALA A 100 -7.89 -4.56 -12.99
C ALA A 100 -8.45 -5.97 -13.04
N CYS A 101 -9.60 -6.15 -12.42
CA CYS A 101 -10.40 -7.35 -12.55
C CYS A 101 -11.08 -7.38 -13.92
N ARG A 102 -10.95 -8.49 -14.63
CA ARG A 102 -11.56 -8.71 -15.94
C ARG A 102 -13.06 -8.39 -15.97
N PHE A 103 -13.79 -8.81 -14.95
CA PHE A 103 -15.25 -8.62 -14.88
C PHE A 103 -15.68 -7.21 -14.44
N CYS A 104 -14.78 -6.46 -13.80
CA CYS A 104 -15.10 -5.15 -13.22
C CYS A 104 -14.38 -4.01 -13.91
N TYR A 105 -13.67 -4.28 -15.01
CA TYR A 105 -12.83 -3.30 -15.70
C TYR A 105 -13.62 -2.06 -16.14
N HIS A 106 -14.82 -2.25 -16.67
CA HIS A 106 -15.67 -1.16 -17.17
C HIS A 106 -16.11 -0.16 -16.09
N GLU A 107 -16.10 -0.56 -14.82
CA GLU A 107 -16.57 0.32 -13.76
C GLU A 107 -15.48 1.22 -13.18
N ARG A 108 -14.24 1.11 -13.66
CA ARG A 108 -13.09 1.98 -13.34
C ARG A 108 -12.93 2.30 -11.86
N ARG A 109 -13.34 1.42 -10.96
CA ARG A 109 -13.13 1.61 -9.54
C ARG A 109 -11.67 1.38 -9.21
N SER A 110 -11.16 2.21 -8.30
CA SER A 110 -9.77 2.12 -7.85
C SER A 110 -9.51 0.77 -7.19
N ASN A 111 -8.60 -0.02 -7.76
CA ASN A 111 -8.06 -1.19 -7.13
C ASN A 111 -6.95 -0.77 -6.16
N GLN A 112 -6.78 -1.53 -5.10
CA GLN A 112 -5.81 -1.26 -4.04
C GLN A 112 -4.87 -2.45 -3.91
N VAL A 113 -3.63 -2.19 -3.54
CA VAL A 113 -2.71 -3.25 -3.12
C VAL A 113 -2.84 -3.37 -1.60
N GLN A 114 -3.21 -4.55 -1.13
CA GLN A 114 -3.34 -4.85 0.28
C GLN A 114 -2.83 -6.27 0.54
N ASP A 115 -1.97 -6.42 1.54
CA ASP A 115 -1.43 -7.72 2.00
C ASP A 115 -0.80 -8.57 0.87
N GLY A 116 -0.13 -7.92 -0.08
CA GLY A 116 0.54 -8.59 -1.19
C GLY A 116 -0.38 -9.05 -2.32
N ALA A 117 -1.64 -8.62 -2.32
CA ALA A 117 -2.59 -8.89 -3.39
C ALA A 117 -3.24 -7.60 -3.91
N VAL A 118 -3.72 -7.63 -5.15
CA VAL A 118 -4.55 -6.55 -5.70
C VAL A 118 -5.99 -6.83 -5.34
N ILE A 119 -6.62 -5.93 -4.61
CA ILE A 119 -8.02 -6.05 -4.22
C ILE A 119 -8.88 -5.21 -5.17
N CYS A 120 -9.84 -5.87 -5.82
CA CYS A 120 -10.79 -5.20 -6.69
C CYS A 120 -11.68 -4.24 -5.89
N GLY A 121 -11.73 -2.98 -6.31
CA GLY A 121 -12.53 -1.95 -5.63
C GLY A 121 -14.05 -2.19 -5.66
N ARG A 122 -14.53 -3.06 -6.59
CA ARG A 122 -15.95 -3.41 -6.71
C ARG A 122 -16.31 -4.71 -6.02
N CYS A 123 -15.78 -5.85 -6.53
CA CYS A 123 -16.17 -7.17 -6.05
C CYS A 123 -15.40 -7.62 -4.80
N ARG A 124 -14.38 -6.87 -4.41
CA ARG A 124 -13.50 -7.15 -3.25
C ARG A 124 -12.71 -8.46 -3.38
N SER A 125 -12.73 -9.07 -4.56
CA SER A 125 -11.91 -10.26 -4.82
C SER A 125 -10.44 -9.90 -4.83
N SER A 126 -9.63 -10.78 -4.27
CA SER A 126 -8.18 -10.75 -4.38
C SER A 126 -7.79 -11.19 -5.78
N MET A 127 -6.76 -10.56 -6.33
CA MET A 127 -6.16 -10.89 -7.61
C MET A 127 -4.66 -11.01 -7.40
N ASP A 128 -4.07 -12.07 -7.92
CA ASP A 128 -2.63 -12.34 -7.88
C ASP A 128 -2.11 -12.76 -9.25
N PHE A 129 -0.79 -12.89 -9.38
CA PHE A 129 -0.16 -13.39 -10.61
C PHE A 129 -0.27 -14.91 -10.71
N GLU A 130 -0.20 -15.61 -9.61
CA GLU A 130 -0.40 -17.04 -9.56
C GLU A 130 -1.89 -17.32 -9.68
N SER A 131 -2.30 -17.75 -10.87
CA SER A 131 -3.65 -18.23 -11.04
C SER A 131 -3.84 -19.44 -10.14
N SER A 132 -4.65 -19.27 -9.14
CA SER A 132 -5.05 -20.34 -8.23
C SER A 132 -5.97 -21.36 -8.90
N GLU A 133 -5.64 -21.82 -10.10
CA GLU A 133 -6.20 -23.07 -10.61
C GLU A 133 -5.94 -24.22 -9.61
N ALA A 134 -4.81 -24.14 -8.88
CA ALA A 134 -4.48 -25.05 -7.80
C ALA A 134 -5.30 -24.82 -6.50
N ALA A 135 -5.87 -23.66 -6.29
CA ALA A 135 -6.52 -23.33 -5.01
C ALA A 135 -8.04 -23.56 -5.00
N GLY A 136 -8.64 -23.99 -6.11
CA GLY A 136 -10.08 -24.31 -6.17
C GLY A 136 -11.03 -23.14 -5.85
N HIS A 137 -10.50 -21.92 -5.80
CA HIS A 137 -11.31 -20.72 -5.57
C HIS A 137 -11.92 -20.26 -6.88
N ALA A 138 -13.15 -20.65 -7.12
CA ALA A 138 -13.96 -20.28 -8.29
C ALA A 138 -14.14 -18.76 -8.50
N ASN A 139 -13.58 -17.91 -7.64
CA ASN A 139 -13.75 -16.46 -7.61
C ASN A 139 -12.42 -15.67 -7.66
N SER A 140 -11.29 -16.30 -7.92
CA SER A 140 -10.04 -15.55 -8.10
C SER A 140 -10.01 -14.93 -9.49
N CYS A 141 -10.07 -13.60 -9.54
CA CYS A 141 -9.84 -12.87 -10.78
C CYS A 141 -8.34 -12.90 -11.09
N LYS A 142 -7.97 -13.53 -12.20
CA LYS A 142 -6.59 -13.48 -12.70
C LYS A 142 -6.27 -12.07 -13.19
N LEU A 143 -5.08 -11.58 -12.83
CA LEU A 143 -4.54 -10.35 -13.40
C LEU A 143 -4.22 -10.54 -14.88
N ALA A 144 -4.49 -9.53 -15.69
CA ALA A 144 -4.14 -9.54 -17.11
C ALA A 144 -2.68 -9.15 -17.27
N GLU A 145 -1.84 -10.11 -17.59
CA GLU A 145 -0.41 -9.89 -17.80
C GLU A 145 -0.13 -8.99 -19.00
N ILE A 146 0.85 -8.08 -18.84
CA ILE A 146 1.35 -7.17 -19.86
C ILE A 146 2.67 -7.72 -20.37
N PRO A 147 2.85 -7.92 -21.69
CA PRO A 147 4.14 -8.26 -22.27
C PRO A 147 5.19 -7.22 -21.90
N HIS A 148 6.36 -7.68 -21.52
CA HIS A 148 7.46 -6.82 -21.10
C HIS A 148 8.82 -7.43 -21.45
N GLN A 149 9.84 -6.60 -21.41
CA GLN A 149 11.24 -7.03 -21.60
C GLN A 149 11.99 -6.77 -20.30
N GLN A 150 12.69 -7.79 -19.82
CA GLN A 150 13.50 -7.70 -18.63
C GLN A 150 14.96 -7.90 -18.96
N THR A 151 15.81 -6.99 -18.49
CA THR A 151 17.25 -7.17 -18.36
C THR A 151 17.62 -7.33 -16.88
N GLN A 152 18.89 -7.54 -16.59
CA GLN A 152 19.33 -7.64 -15.18
C GLN A 152 19.02 -6.39 -14.35
N GLN A 153 19.02 -5.21 -14.98
CA GLN A 153 18.91 -3.93 -14.28
C GLN A 153 17.65 -3.14 -14.64
N THR A 154 17.00 -3.48 -15.76
CA THR A 154 15.89 -2.67 -16.28
C THR A 154 14.74 -3.56 -16.71
N LEU A 155 13.55 -3.14 -16.34
CA LEU A 155 12.28 -3.62 -16.85
C LEU A 155 11.74 -2.59 -17.84
N THR A 156 11.46 -3.01 -19.07
CA THR A 156 10.83 -2.16 -20.09
C THR A 156 9.43 -2.67 -20.40
N VAL A 157 8.43 -1.79 -20.23
CA VAL A 157 7.04 -2.06 -20.57
C VAL A 157 6.63 -1.08 -21.66
N MET A 158 6.30 -1.59 -22.85
CA MET A 158 5.94 -0.74 -23.99
C MET A 158 4.51 -0.19 -23.81
N ALA A 159 4.31 1.10 -24.04
CA ALA A 159 3.00 1.73 -23.94
C ALA A 159 1.94 1.05 -24.82
N ARG A 160 2.35 0.59 -26.02
CA ARG A 160 1.47 -0.18 -26.94
C ARG A 160 0.97 -1.49 -26.31
N ASP A 161 1.80 -2.19 -25.53
CA ASP A 161 1.45 -3.47 -24.92
C ASP A 161 0.46 -3.28 -23.78
N ILE A 162 0.62 -2.18 -23.03
CA ILE A 162 -0.39 -1.75 -22.04
C ILE A 162 -1.71 -1.46 -22.73
N ALA A 163 -1.69 -0.66 -23.82
CA ALA A 163 -2.90 -0.29 -24.56
C ALA A 163 -3.62 -1.52 -25.13
N GLN A 164 -2.88 -2.47 -25.72
CA GLN A 164 -3.45 -3.71 -26.25
C GLN A 164 -4.08 -4.57 -25.16
N THR A 165 -3.41 -4.71 -24.00
CA THR A 165 -3.92 -5.49 -22.88
C THR A 165 -5.19 -4.87 -22.32
N VAL A 166 -5.21 -3.54 -22.17
CA VAL A 166 -6.38 -2.78 -21.74
C VAL A 166 -7.55 -2.93 -22.72
N THR A 167 -7.28 -2.85 -24.03
CA THR A 167 -8.30 -3.02 -25.06
C THR A 167 -8.90 -4.42 -25.02
N LYS A 168 -8.07 -5.46 -24.86
CA LYS A 168 -8.55 -6.84 -24.71
C LYS A 168 -9.44 -7.03 -23.48
N LEU A 169 -9.07 -6.40 -22.35
CA LEU A 169 -9.90 -6.43 -21.13
C LEU A 169 -11.25 -5.73 -21.33
N ALA A 170 -11.27 -4.66 -22.12
CA ALA A 170 -12.50 -3.90 -22.40
C ALA A 170 -13.47 -4.63 -23.34
N GLN A 171 -13.01 -5.62 -24.10
CA GLN A 171 -13.82 -6.38 -25.08
C GLN A 171 -14.41 -7.68 -24.52
N GLN A 172 -14.11 -8.02 -23.29
CA GLN A 172 -14.54 -9.23 -22.60
C GLN A 172 -15.74 -8.96 -21.68
#